data_1bf421605266a2b27c9ab371dc5874b4
#
_entry.id   1bf421605266a2b27c9ab371dc5874b4
#
_cell.length_a   1.000
_cell.length_b   1.000
_cell.length_c   1.000
_cell.angle_alpha   90.00
_cell.angle_beta   90.00
_cell.angle_gamma   90.00
#
_symmetry.space_group_name_H-M   'P 1'
#
loop_
_entity.id
_entity.type
_entity.pdbx_description
1 polymer ?
#
loop_
_entity_poly.entity_id
_entity_poly.type
_entity_poly.pdbx_seq_one_letter_code
_entity_poly.pdbx_strand_id
1 'polypeptide(L)'
;MKKWEILSPDTYVNLHWIPGHKGVEGNEKADKAANEGRKRIESKLPVDFELKRSLSALKQGLREQITSPMRVEANHLAEITSQSARLAVGKLTSLKTAKLLESLPRATRSLAVQLRTGHFPITKSYRYRFRLTDNPKCNTCRLDDTVPHRIFICRRYIIARSTLRKRINALGIRFELGPMLRNAKTLQALYDFFRPQVSSRVMTSGHSVQP
;
A
#
# COMPACT_ATOMS: atom_id res chain seq x y z
N MET A 1 21.02 -11.97 -36.66
CA MET A 1 20.96 -11.39 -38.04
C MET A 1 19.75 -10.47 -38.13
N LYS A 2 19.93 -9.23 -38.51
CA LYS A 2 18.82 -8.28 -38.70
C LYS A 2 18.14 -8.62 -40.03
N LYS A 3 16.83 -8.88 -40.03
CA LYS A 3 16.09 -9.36 -41.22
C LYS A 3 16.16 -8.46 -42.47
N TRP A 4 16.66 -7.26 -42.35
CA TRP A 4 16.87 -6.33 -43.50
C TRP A 4 18.14 -6.60 -44.29
N GLU A 5 19.06 -7.43 -43.81
CA GLU A 5 20.25 -7.84 -44.58
C GLU A 5 19.91 -8.80 -45.76
N ILE A 6 18.62 -9.20 -45.83
CA ILE A 6 18.10 -10.09 -46.89
C ILE A 6 17.46 -9.27 -48.02
N LEU A 7 17.31 -7.95 -47.85
CA LEU A 7 16.76 -7.09 -48.90
C LEU A 7 17.82 -6.77 -49.93
N SER A 8 17.40 -6.76 -51.23
CA SER A 8 18.27 -6.37 -52.33
C SER A 8 18.91 -4.99 -52.08
N PRO A 9 20.16 -4.74 -52.51
CA PRO A 9 20.82 -3.45 -52.36
C PRO A 9 20.02 -2.26 -52.91
N ASP A 10 19.13 -2.52 -53.87
CA ASP A 10 18.30 -1.52 -54.53
C ASP A 10 16.93 -1.31 -53.83
N THR A 11 16.72 -1.90 -52.65
CA THR A 11 15.44 -1.77 -51.92
C THR A 11 15.49 -0.60 -50.97
N TYR A 12 14.72 0.46 -51.24
CA TYR A 12 14.53 1.58 -50.33
C TYR A 12 13.45 1.26 -49.33
N VAL A 13 13.79 1.34 -48.02
CA VAL A 13 12.85 1.12 -46.92
C VAL A 13 12.53 2.45 -46.24
N ASN A 14 11.29 2.91 -46.36
CA ASN A 14 10.80 4.09 -45.69
C ASN A 14 10.10 3.66 -44.38
N LEU A 15 10.56 4.22 -43.26
CA LEU A 15 9.95 3.97 -41.92
C LEU A 15 9.02 5.12 -41.60
N HIS A 16 7.73 4.81 -41.45
CA HIS A 16 6.71 5.75 -40.99
C HIS A 16 6.16 5.34 -39.67
N TRP A 17 6.03 6.29 -38.74
CA TRP A 17 5.33 6.05 -37.49
C TRP A 17 3.81 6.06 -37.74
N ILE A 18 3.12 5.02 -37.25
CA ILE A 18 1.68 4.87 -37.41
C ILE A 18 1.09 4.79 -36.00
N PRO A 19 0.07 5.62 -35.63
CA PRO A 19 -0.61 5.51 -34.39
C PRO A 19 -1.39 4.18 -34.32
N GLY A 20 -1.30 3.47 -33.18
CA GLY A 20 -2.01 2.22 -32.94
C GLY A 20 -3.54 2.44 -32.91
N HIS A 21 -4.30 1.47 -33.41
CA HIS A 21 -5.76 1.43 -33.35
C HIS A 21 -6.47 2.66 -34.00
N LYS A 22 -5.95 3.16 -35.09
CA LYS A 22 -6.52 4.30 -35.85
C LYS A 22 -7.06 3.91 -37.24
N GLY A 23 -7.43 2.63 -37.42
CA GLY A 23 -8.03 2.13 -38.65
C GLY A 23 -7.06 2.03 -39.83
N VAL A 24 -5.75 2.05 -39.60
CA VAL A 24 -4.75 1.81 -40.63
C VAL A 24 -4.71 0.31 -40.92
N GLU A 25 -5.17 -0.10 -42.11
CA GLU A 25 -5.41 -1.50 -42.46
C GLU A 25 -4.20 -2.42 -42.21
N GLY A 26 -3.00 -2.00 -42.59
CA GLY A 26 -1.77 -2.76 -42.37
C GLY A 26 -1.46 -2.99 -40.92
N ASN A 27 -1.67 -1.98 -40.06
CA ASN A 27 -1.48 -2.06 -38.62
C ASN A 27 -2.51 -2.96 -37.95
N GLU A 28 -3.78 -2.84 -38.33
CA GLU A 28 -4.85 -3.70 -37.82
C GLU A 28 -4.64 -5.19 -38.20
N LYS A 29 -4.17 -5.46 -39.44
CA LYS A 29 -3.78 -6.81 -39.84
C LYS A 29 -2.60 -7.36 -39.01
N ALA A 30 -1.59 -6.54 -38.71
CA ALA A 30 -0.46 -6.92 -37.89
C ALA A 30 -0.89 -7.21 -36.45
N ASP A 31 -1.75 -6.37 -35.85
CA ASP A 31 -2.32 -6.57 -34.51
C ASP A 31 -3.15 -7.85 -34.43
N LYS A 32 -3.96 -8.14 -35.47
CA LYS A 32 -4.74 -9.38 -35.56
C LYS A 32 -3.82 -10.61 -35.62
N ALA A 33 -2.80 -10.58 -36.48
CA ALA A 33 -1.83 -11.66 -36.60
C ALA A 33 -1.06 -11.89 -35.29
N ALA A 34 -0.66 -10.82 -34.60
CA ALA A 34 -0.01 -10.92 -33.29
C ALA A 34 -0.92 -11.56 -32.24
N ASN A 35 -2.20 -11.19 -32.20
CA ASN A 35 -3.18 -11.79 -31.29
C ASN A 35 -3.46 -13.27 -31.61
N GLU A 36 -3.51 -13.64 -32.88
CA GLU A 36 -3.64 -15.04 -33.29
C GLU A 36 -2.39 -15.86 -32.90
N GLY A 37 -1.19 -15.30 -33.09
CA GLY A 37 0.05 -15.91 -32.61
C GLY A 37 0.06 -16.15 -31.12
N ARG A 38 -0.42 -15.18 -30.31
CA ARG A 38 -0.57 -15.33 -28.87
C ARG A 38 -1.52 -16.47 -28.49
N LYS A 39 -2.67 -16.60 -29.16
CA LYS A 39 -3.63 -17.69 -28.93
C LYS A 39 -3.03 -19.08 -29.25
N ARG A 40 -2.17 -19.17 -30.26
CA ARG A 40 -1.45 -20.43 -30.57
C ARG A 40 -0.54 -20.86 -29.41
N ILE A 41 0.15 -19.92 -28.78
CA ILE A 41 0.98 -20.21 -27.60
C ILE A 41 0.12 -20.71 -26.45
N GLU A 42 -1.03 -20.06 -26.20
CA GLU A 42 -1.98 -20.47 -25.14
C GLU A 42 -2.55 -21.87 -25.41
N SER A 43 -2.78 -22.26 -26.65
CA SER A 43 -3.27 -23.58 -27.07
C SER A 43 -2.18 -24.67 -27.16
N LYS A 44 -0.94 -24.35 -26.79
CA LYS A 44 0.22 -25.26 -26.86
C LYS A 44 0.49 -25.83 -28.27
N LEU A 45 0.07 -25.11 -29.30
CA LEU A 45 0.40 -25.47 -30.68
C LEU A 45 1.89 -25.20 -30.97
N PRO A 46 2.48 -25.92 -31.95
CA PRO A 46 3.87 -25.67 -32.33
C PRO A 46 4.09 -24.19 -32.74
N VAL A 47 5.17 -23.62 -32.24
CA VAL A 47 5.59 -22.27 -32.61
C VAL A 47 6.78 -22.34 -33.56
N ASP A 48 6.80 -21.45 -34.56
CA ASP A 48 7.83 -21.46 -35.60
C ASP A 48 9.22 -21.10 -35.04
N PHE A 49 9.27 -20.33 -33.94
CA PHE A 49 10.51 -20.00 -33.23
C PHE A 49 10.21 -19.41 -31.83
N GLU A 50 11.12 -19.59 -30.92
CA GLU A 50 11.07 -18.98 -29.59
C GLU A 50 11.68 -17.57 -29.61
N LEU A 51 10.86 -16.58 -29.26
CA LEU A 51 11.34 -15.23 -29.01
C LEU A 51 11.85 -15.09 -27.58
N LYS A 52 13.01 -14.44 -27.42
CA LYS A 52 13.48 -14.04 -26.10
C LYS A 52 12.43 -13.14 -25.44
N ARG A 53 12.12 -13.43 -24.17
CA ARG A 53 11.15 -12.64 -23.39
C ARG A 53 11.56 -11.17 -23.37
N SER A 54 10.62 -10.27 -23.58
CA SER A 54 10.87 -8.84 -23.45
C SER A 54 11.25 -8.50 -22.00
N LEU A 55 12.00 -7.41 -21.78
CA LEU A 55 12.34 -6.92 -20.44
C LEU A 55 11.09 -6.64 -19.60
N SER A 56 10.00 -6.21 -20.22
CA SER A 56 8.72 -6.02 -19.56
C SER A 56 8.12 -7.33 -19.06
N ALA A 57 8.11 -8.37 -19.89
CA ALA A 57 7.64 -9.71 -19.52
C ALA A 57 8.52 -10.35 -18.46
N LEU A 58 9.85 -10.17 -18.52
CA LEU A 58 10.76 -10.63 -17.47
C LEU A 58 10.51 -9.92 -16.15
N LYS A 59 10.36 -8.59 -16.17
CA LYS A 59 10.03 -7.81 -14.96
C LYS A 59 8.68 -8.20 -14.37
N GLN A 60 7.69 -8.48 -15.18
CA GLN A 60 6.37 -8.94 -14.72
C GLN A 60 6.46 -10.32 -14.09
N GLY A 61 7.10 -11.28 -14.75
CA GLY A 61 7.30 -12.64 -14.21
C GLY A 61 8.08 -12.62 -12.89
N LEU A 62 9.14 -11.80 -12.79
CA LEU A 62 9.89 -11.64 -11.55
C LEU A 62 9.03 -11.05 -10.42
N ARG A 63 8.21 -10.04 -10.73
CA ARG A 63 7.26 -9.48 -9.76
C ARG A 63 6.27 -10.53 -9.27
N GLU A 64 5.69 -11.33 -10.16
CA GLU A 64 4.75 -12.39 -9.81
C GLU A 64 5.40 -13.47 -8.95
N GLN A 65 6.61 -13.89 -9.29
CA GLN A 65 7.38 -14.85 -8.50
C GLN A 65 7.73 -14.36 -7.10
N ILE A 66 8.05 -13.07 -6.94
CA ILE A 66 8.41 -12.49 -5.64
C ILE A 66 7.16 -12.16 -4.82
N THR A 67 6.15 -11.53 -5.45
CA THR A 67 4.99 -11.00 -4.70
C THR A 67 3.97 -12.07 -4.36
N SER A 68 3.85 -13.14 -5.13
CA SER A 68 2.88 -14.21 -4.86
C SER A 68 3.18 -14.98 -3.58
N PRO A 69 4.39 -15.53 -3.36
CA PRO A 69 4.75 -16.19 -2.10
C PRO A 69 4.67 -15.24 -0.91
N MET A 70 5.22 -14.02 -1.03
CA MET A 70 5.15 -13.02 0.04
C MET A 70 3.71 -12.67 0.42
N ARG A 71 2.80 -12.63 -0.56
CA ARG A 71 1.38 -12.34 -0.30
C ARG A 71 0.68 -13.49 0.42
N VAL A 72 1.01 -14.75 0.07
CA VAL A 72 0.47 -15.93 0.74
C VAL A 72 0.94 -15.98 2.19
N GLU A 73 2.24 -15.84 2.43
CA GLU A 73 2.83 -15.81 3.77
C GLU A 73 2.30 -14.64 4.59
N ALA A 74 2.20 -13.46 3.98
CA ALA A 74 1.65 -12.28 4.60
C ALA A 74 0.17 -12.46 4.99
N ASN A 75 -0.65 -13.12 4.18
CA ASN A 75 -2.03 -13.42 4.53
C ASN A 75 -2.11 -14.43 5.68
N HIS A 76 -1.28 -15.46 5.66
CA HIS A 76 -1.20 -16.43 6.75
C HIS A 76 -0.79 -15.77 8.06
N LEU A 77 0.24 -14.92 8.05
CA LEU A 77 0.64 -14.12 9.22
C LEU A 77 -0.48 -13.19 9.70
N ALA A 78 -1.27 -12.62 8.79
CA ALA A 78 -2.40 -11.76 9.13
C ALA A 78 -3.53 -12.50 9.85
N GLU A 79 -3.72 -13.78 9.59
CA GLU A 79 -4.71 -14.62 10.28
C GLU A 79 -4.31 -14.90 11.73
N ILE A 80 -3.01 -15.02 11.99
CA ILE A 80 -2.45 -15.36 13.31
C ILE A 80 -2.19 -14.12 14.18
N THR A 81 -2.11 -12.93 13.58
CA THR A 81 -1.66 -11.71 14.24
C THR A 81 -2.79 -10.71 14.53
N SER A 82 -2.44 -9.65 15.24
CA SER A 82 -3.37 -8.60 15.67
C SER A 82 -4.09 -7.93 14.49
N GLN A 83 -5.26 -7.33 14.75
CA GLN A 83 -6.03 -6.55 13.78
C GLN A 83 -5.19 -5.49 13.05
N SER A 84 -4.21 -4.88 13.72
CA SER A 84 -3.29 -3.91 13.11
C SER A 84 -2.39 -4.56 12.06
N ALA A 85 -1.91 -5.79 12.30
CA ALA A 85 -1.11 -6.52 11.34
C ALA A 85 -1.93 -6.96 10.11
N ARG A 86 -3.19 -7.36 10.29
CA ARG A 86 -4.12 -7.65 9.16
C ARG A 86 -4.32 -6.44 8.27
N LEU A 87 -4.41 -5.24 8.85
CA LEU A 87 -4.53 -3.98 8.11
C LEU A 87 -3.24 -3.62 7.36
N ALA A 88 -2.09 -3.95 7.94
CA ALA A 88 -0.79 -3.71 7.33
C ALA A 88 -0.55 -4.64 6.13
N VAL A 89 -0.73 -5.93 6.33
CA VAL A 89 -0.36 -6.99 5.39
C VAL A 89 -1.27 -7.02 4.17
N GLY A 90 -2.57 -6.90 4.32
CA GLY A 90 -3.50 -7.04 3.20
C GLY A 90 -3.38 -5.97 2.11
N LYS A 91 -2.55 -4.90 2.29
CA LYS A 91 -2.51 -3.76 1.36
C LYS A 91 -1.19 -2.99 1.29
N LEU A 92 -0.13 -3.49 1.90
CA LEU A 92 1.22 -2.90 1.79
C LEU A 92 1.77 -2.95 0.35
N THR A 93 1.29 -3.87 -0.47
CA THR A 93 1.72 -4.09 -1.84
C THR A 93 0.90 -3.34 -2.89
N SER A 94 -0.12 -2.58 -2.49
CA SER A 94 -0.96 -1.85 -3.44
C SER A 94 -0.30 -0.52 -3.83
N LEU A 95 -0.08 -0.33 -5.14
CA LEU A 95 0.33 0.96 -5.74
C LEU A 95 -0.57 2.13 -5.29
N LYS A 96 -1.86 1.87 -5.06
CA LYS A 96 -2.80 2.87 -4.52
C LYS A 96 -2.42 3.32 -3.12
N THR A 97 -1.95 2.41 -2.27
CA THR A 97 -1.49 2.74 -0.91
C THR A 97 -0.19 3.54 -0.94
N ALA A 98 0.77 3.17 -1.79
CA ALA A 98 2.01 3.92 -1.96
C ALA A 98 1.74 5.36 -2.42
N LYS A 99 0.96 5.54 -3.48
CA LYS A 99 0.54 6.86 -3.98
C LYS A 99 -0.20 7.69 -2.93
N LEU A 100 -1.09 7.05 -2.15
CA LEU A 100 -1.77 7.71 -1.03
C LEU A 100 -0.77 8.21 0.00
N LEU A 101 0.19 7.38 0.41
CA LEU A 101 1.19 7.77 1.40
C LEU A 101 2.12 8.87 0.89
N GLU A 102 2.50 8.84 -0.38
CA GLU A 102 3.32 9.87 -1.03
C GLU A 102 2.63 11.23 -1.05
N SER A 103 1.31 11.27 -1.24
CA SER A 103 0.52 12.50 -1.26
C SER A 103 0.33 13.16 0.10
N LEU A 104 0.71 12.49 1.21
CA LEU A 104 0.50 13.00 2.56
C LEU A 104 1.71 13.80 3.07
N PRO A 105 1.48 14.83 3.92
CA PRO A 105 2.53 15.47 4.68
C PRO A 105 3.32 14.44 5.51
N ARG A 106 4.64 14.67 5.68
CA ARG A 106 5.54 13.72 6.36
C ARG A 106 4.99 13.22 7.71
N ALA A 107 4.46 14.10 8.53
CA ALA A 107 3.94 13.76 9.85
C ALA A 107 2.71 12.84 9.77
N THR A 108 1.76 13.16 8.88
CA THR A 108 0.56 12.33 8.64
C THR A 108 0.93 10.99 8.01
N ARG A 109 1.91 10.97 7.10
CA ARG A 109 2.45 9.74 6.49
C ARG A 109 3.06 8.83 7.55
N SER A 110 3.91 9.38 8.43
CA SER A 110 4.50 8.63 9.53
C SER A 110 3.44 8.01 10.42
N LEU A 111 2.44 8.79 10.84
CA LEU A 111 1.30 8.28 11.60
C LEU A 111 0.56 7.17 10.85
N ALA A 112 0.27 7.35 9.56
CA ALA A 112 -0.44 6.36 8.76
C ALA A 112 0.31 5.01 8.71
N VAL A 113 1.63 5.04 8.57
CA VAL A 113 2.47 3.84 8.62
C VAL A 113 2.43 3.21 10.01
N GLN A 114 2.60 4.00 11.07
CA GLN A 114 2.55 3.50 12.45
C GLN A 114 1.22 2.86 12.80
N LEU A 115 0.10 3.44 12.39
CA LEU A 115 -1.23 2.88 12.62
C LEU A 115 -1.46 1.59 11.83
N ARG A 116 -0.91 1.48 10.63
CA ARG A 116 -1.01 0.28 9.79
C ARG A 116 -0.20 -0.89 10.34
N THR A 117 1.02 -0.61 10.76
CA THR A 117 1.97 -1.63 11.24
C THR A 117 1.75 -1.99 12.72
N GLY A 118 0.92 -1.22 13.45
CA GLY A 118 0.77 -1.37 14.88
C GLY A 118 1.98 -0.89 15.70
N HIS A 119 2.99 -0.28 15.04
CA HIS A 119 4.16 0.31 15.68
C HIS A 119 3.86 1.74 16.14
N PHE A 120 2.99 1.86 17.14
CA PHE A 120 2.52 3.16 17.62
C PHE A 120 3.00 3.43 19.05
N PRO A 121 4.14 4.12 19.22
CA PRO A 121 4.85 4.23 20.50
C PRO A 121 4.12 5.03 21.58
N ILE A 122 3.02 5.70 21.23
CA ILE A 122 2.21 6.45 22.20
C ILE A 122 1.41 5.49 23.09
N THR A 123 1.02 4.30 22.59
CA THR A 123 0.22 3.34 23.34
C THR A 123 1.05 2.58 24.36
N LYS A 124 0.46 2.32 25.54
CA LYS A 124 1.13 1.52 26.58
C LYS A 124 1.32 0.07 26.15
N SER A 125 0.36 -0.53 25.44
CA SER A 125 0.50 -1.89 24.91
C SER A 125 1.70 -2.04 23.98
N TYR A 126 2.00 -1.06 23.15
CA TYR A 126 3.21 -1.06 22.34
C TYR A 126 4.45 -0.97 23.24
N ARG A 127 4.49 -0.01 24.16
CA ARG A 127 5.65 0.20 25.05
C ARG A 127 5.91 -0.99 25.95
N TYR A 128 4.87 -1.65 26.45
CA TYR A 128 4.98 -2.87 27.25
C TYR A 128 5.66 -4.00 26.48
N ARG A 129 5.33 -4.17 25.20
CA ARG A 129 5.97 -5.15 24.32
C ARG A 129 7.51 -4.96 24.22
N PHE A 130 7.97 -3.73 24.31
CA PHE A 130 9.38 -3.38 24.28
C PHE A 130 9.97 -3.10 25.68
N ARG A 131 9.31 -3.55 26.73
CA ARG A 131 9.75 -3.37 28.12
C ARG A 131 10.01 -1.91 28.51
N LEU A 132 9.33 -0.97 27.88
CA LEU A 132 9.41 0.48 28.15
C LEU A 132 8.38 0.93 29.21
N THR A 133 7.55 0.05 29.70
CA THR A 133 6.57 0.22 30.79
C THR A 133 6.16 -1.13 31.32
N ASP A 134 5.85 -1.20 32.60
CA ASP A 134 5.46 -2.43 33.29
C ASP A 134 3.97 -2.78 33.15
N ASN A 135 3.18 -1.86 32.64
CA ASN A 135 1.73 -2.04 32.55
C ASN A 135 1.18 -1.62 31.19
N PRO A 136 0.57 -2.53 30.41
CA PRO A 136 -0.02 -2.22 29.11
C PRO A 136 -1.38 -1.50 29.21
N LYS A 137 -1.98 -1.43 30.40
CA LYS A 137 -3.37 -0.97 30.58
C LYS A 137 -3.49 0.56 30.62
N CYS A 138 -4.60 1.05 30.09
CA CYS A 138 -5.00 2.45 30.19
C CYS A 138 -5.31 2.82 31.64
N ASN A 139 -4.78 3.95 32.12
CA ASN A 139 -5.02 4.41 33.50
C ASN A 139 -6.49 4.72 33.76
N THR A 140 -7.24 5.17 32.79
CA THR A 140 -8.64 5.58 32.94
C THR A 140 -9.61 4.42 32.79
N CYS A 141 -9.38 3.52 31.84
CA CYS A 141 -10.37 2.47 31.51
C CYS A 141 -9.97 1.08 32.02
N ARG A 142 -8.72 0.89 32.45
CA ARG A 142 -8.15 -0.39 32.90
C ARG A 142 -8.10 -1.48 31.79
N LEU A 143 -8.48 -1.14 30.57
CA LEU A 143 -8.36 -1.97 29.37
C LEU A 143 -6.97 -1.76 28.73
N ASP A 144 -6.56 -2.67 27.85
CA ASP A 144 -5.29 -2.55 27.12
C ASP A 144 -5.27 -1.27 26.28
N ASP A 145 -4.22 -0.47 26.48
CA ASP A 145 -4.07 0.82 25.81
C ASP A 145 -3.54 0.62 24.37
N THR A 146 -4.43 0.19 23.52
CA THR A 146 -4.20 -0.06 22.07
C THR A 146 -4.69 1.11 21.22
N VAL A 147 -4.34 1.13 19.93
CA VAL A 147 -4.88 2.10 18.97
C VAL A 147 -6.41 2.02 18.89
N PRO A 148 -7.04 0.84 18.70
CA PRO A 148 -8.50 0.73 18.73
C PRO A 148 -9.11 1.21 20.03
N HIS A 149 -8.52 0.89 21.18
CA HIS A 149 -9.01 1.39 22.46
C HIS A 149 -9.07 2.92 22.49
N ARG A 150 -8.01 3.61 22.08
CA ARG A 150 -7.95 5.09 22.10
C ARG A 150 -8.96 5.72 21.15
N ILE A 151 -9.10 5.17 19.94
CA ILE A 151 -10.01 5.72 18.92
C ILE A 151 -11.47 5.44 19.27
N PHE A 152 -11.80 4.23 19.71
CA PHE A 152 -13.19 3.78 19.78
C PHE A 152 -13.78 3.71 21.19
N ILE A 153 -12.97 3.47 22.21
CA ILE A 153 -13.47 3.06 23.54
C ILE A 153 -13.08 4.04 24.65
N CYS A 154 -11.85 4.55 24.66
CA CYS A 154 -11.27 5.26 25.78
C CYS A 154 -12.10 6.48 26.23
N ARG A 155 -12.50 6.51 27.51
CA ARG A 155 -13.28 7.63 28.08
C ARG A 155 -12.51 8.95 28.07
N ARG A 156 -11.19 8.90 28.18
CA ARG A 156 -10.33 10.10 28.16
C ARG A 156 -10.47 10.90 26.85
N TYR A 157 -10.80 10.24 25.74
CA TYR A 157 -10.84 10.88 24.41
C TYR A 157 -12.26 11.04 23.88
N ILE A 158 -13.28 11.10 24.76
CA ILE A 158 -14.69 11.14 24.33
C ILE A 158 -15.00 12.37 23.47
N ILE A 159 -14.51 13.54 23.84
CA ILE A 159 -14.72 14.80 23.11
C ILE A 159 -13.96 14.77 21.78
N ALA A 160 -12.67 14.43 21.80
CA ALA A 160 -11.85 14.32 20.61
C ALA A 160 -12.41 13.30 19.63
N ARG A 161 -12.92 12.17 20.12
CA ARG A 161 -13.59 11.14 19.33
C ARG A 161 -14.89 11.62 18.72
N SER A 162 -15.70 12.38 19.43
CA SER A 162 -16.93 12.98 18.88
C SER A 162 -16.58 13.87 17.68
N THR A 163 -15.60 14.73 17.79
CA THR A 163 -15.09 15.56 16.71
C THR A 163 -14.56 14.73 15.53
N LEU A 164 -13.75 13.72 15.81
CA LEU A 164 -13.23 12.80 14.79
C LEU A 164 -14.39 12.10 14.06
N ARG A 165 -15.37 11.55 14.79
CA ARG A 165 -16.54 10.87 14.22
C ARG A 165 -17.35 11.79 13.31
N LYS A 166 -17.61 13.03 13.72
CA LYS A 166 -18.31 14.03 12.89
C LYS A 166 -17.58 14.26 11.57
N ARG A 167 -16.25 14.44 11.61
CA ARG A 167 -15.41 14.65 10.41
C ARG A 167 -15.42 13.42 9.49
N ILE A 168 -15.34 12.21 10.04
CA ILE A 168 -15.34 10.96 9.26
C ILE A 168 -16.71 10.73 8.61
N ASN A 169 -17.81 10.95 9.36
CA ASN A 169 -19.18 10.79 8.84
C ASN A 169 -19.47 11.81 7.73
N ALA A 170 -18.99 13.05 7.85
CA ALA A 170 -19.13 14.08 6.82
C ALA A 170 -18.44 13.69 5.49
N LEU A 171 -17.48 12.76 5.51
CA LEU A 171 -16.83 12.21 4.34
C LEU A 171 -17.53 10.95 3.78
N GLY A 172 -18.65 10.53 4.37
CA GLY A 172 -19.36 9.31 3.98
C GLY A 172 -18.57 8.02 4.26
N ILE A 173 -17.60 8.07 5.18
CA ILE A 173 -16.71 6.93 5.47
C ILE A 173 -17.16 6.28 6.78
N ARG A 174 -17.19 4.93 6.81
CA ARG A 174 -17.50 4.20 8.04
C ARG A 174 -16.45 4.48 9.11
N PHE A 175 -16.92 4.68 10.35
CA PHE A 175 -16.07 4.93 11.51
C PHE A 175 -15.40 3.64 11.99
N GLU A 176 -14.55 3.10 11.14
CA GLU A 176 -13.77 1.87 11.34
C GLU A 176 -12.32 2.12 10.91
N LEU A 177 -11.37 1.48 11.57
CA LEU A 177 -9.94 1.74 11.33
C LEU A 177 -9.55 1.44 9.88
N GLY A 178 -10.02 0.34 9.30
CA GLY A 178 -9.68 -0.06 7.94
C GLY A 178 -10.06 0.97 6.87
N PRO A 179 -11.33 1.38 6.75
CA PRO A 179 -11.76 2.45 5.85
C PRO A 179 -11.02 3.78 6.08
N MET A 180 -10.85 4.19 7.34
CA MET A 180 -10.16 5.44 7.69
C MET A 180 -8.69 5.47 7.24
N LEU A 181 -7.99 4.34 7.23
CA LEU A 181 -6.60 4.26 6.79
C LEU A 181 -6.42 4.28 5.26
N ARG A 182 -7.50 4.35 4.49
CA ARG A 182 -7.48 4.33 3.00
C ARG A 182 -7.73 5.68 2.34
N ASN A 183 -7.99 6.72 3.12
CA ASN A 183 -8.35 8.03 2.60
C ASN A 183 -7.46 9.12 3.22
N ALA A 184 -6.96 10.04 2.39
CA ALA A 184 -6.06 11.12 2.83
C ALA A 184 -6.70 12.05 3.87
N LYS A 185 -7.97 12.44 3.65
CA LYS A 185 -8.68 13.35 4.54
C LYS A 185 -8.95 12.73 5.91
N THR A 186 -9.25 11.40 5.95
CA THR A 186 -9.41 10.69 7.22
C THR A 186 -8.09 10.46 7.94
N LEU A 187 -6.99 10.25 7.22
CA LEU A 187 -5.66 10.18 7.80
C LEU A 187 -5.23 11.50 8.42
N GLN A 188 -5.58 12.62 7.78
CA GLN A 188 -5.37 13.95 8.38
C GLN A 188 -6.23 14.14 9.65
N ALA A 189 -7.48 13.70 9.64
CA ALA A 189 -8.34 13.77 10.82
C ALA A 189 -7.82 12.89 11.98
N LEU A 190 -7.26 11.72 11.67
CA LEU A 190 -6.58 10.87 12.65
C LEU A 190 -5.30 11.54 13.18
N TYR A 191 -4.54 12.21 12.34
CA TYR A 191 -3.36 12.98 12.77
C TYR A 191 -3.75 14.05 13.76
N ASP A 192 -4.79 14.84 13.47
CA ASP A 192 -5.29 15.90 14.35
C ASP A 192 -5.80 15.33 15.68
N PHE A 193 -6.43 14.15 15.66
CA PHE A 193 -6.85 13.43 16.86
C PHE A 193 -5.68 13.00 17.74
N PHE A 194 -4.59 12.52 17.15
CA PHE A 194 -3.44 12.04 17.91
C PHE A 194 -2.40 13.11 18.24
N ARG A 195 -2.34 14.20 17.51
CA ARG A 195 -1.35 15.28 17.67
C ARG A 195 -1.25 15.80 19.13
N PRO A 196 -2.34 16.14 19.82
CA PRO A 196 -2.26 16.58 21.22
C PRO A 196 -1.70 15.52 22.16
N GLN A 197 -1.91 14.22 21.84
CA GLN A 197 -1.42 13.11 22.62
C GLN A 197 0.09 12.88 22.45
N VAL A 198 0.65 13.27 21.33
CA VAL A 198 2.09 13.25 21.04
C VAL A 198 2.79 14.40 21.77
N SER A 199 2.24 15.62 21.64
CA SER A 199 2.85 16.84 22.21
C SER A 199 2.92 16.81 23.76
N SER A 200 1.92 16.26 24.42
CA SER A 200 1.90 16.13 25.89
C SER A 200 3.02 15.22 26.45
N ARG A 201 3.66 14.40 25.62
CA ARG A 201 4.77 13.53 26.03
C ARG A 201 6.13 14.20 25.98
N VAL A 202 6.33 15.14 25.07
CA VAL A 202 7.60 15.87 24.96
C VAL A 202 7.84 16.68 26.24
N MET A 203 6.77 17.15 26.89
CA MET A 203 6.85 17.91 28.13
C MET A 203 7.15 17.09 29.40
N THR A 204 6.91 15.76 29.37
CA THR A 204 7.10 14.89 30.55
C THR A 204 8.39 14.08 30.54
N SER A 205 9.17 14.16 29.47
CA SER A 205 10.48 13.49 29.35
C SER A 205 11.68 14.40 29.62
N GLY A 206 11.44 15.58 30.16
CA GLY A 206 12.50 16.41 30.74
C GLY A 206 13.02 15.68 32.00
N HIS A 207 14.05 14.88 31.84
CA HIS A 207 14.84 14.34 32.95
C HIS A 207 15.47 15.51 33.69
N SER A 208 15.02 15.68 34.93
CA SER A 208 15.83 16.37 35.92
C SER A 208 17.08 15.53 36.17
N VAL A 209 18.15 15.87 35.49
CA VAL A 209 19.48 15.54 35.94
C VAL A 209 19.71 16.48 37.13
N GLN A 210 19.60 15.95 38.34
CA GLN A 210 20.11 16.60 39.51
C GLN A 210 21.62 16.35 39.61
N PRO A 211 22.37 17.35 40.11
CA PRO A 211 23.84 17.34 40.19
C PRO A 211 24.39 16.26 41.13
#